data_09c95f638954f17af48e8d34f62afc70
#
_entry.id   09c95f638954f17af48e8d34f62afc70
#
_cell.length_a   1.000
_cell.length_b   1.000
_cell.length_c   1.000
_cell.angle_alpha   90.00
_cell.angle_beta   90.00
_cell.angle_gamma   90.00
#
_symmetry.space_group_name_H-M   'P 1'
#
loop_
_entity.id
_entity.type
_entity.pdbx_description
1 polymer ?
#
loop_
_entity_poly.entity_id
_entity_poly.type
_entity_poly.pdbx_seq_one_letter_code
_entity_poly.pdbx_strand_id
1 'polypeptide(L)'
;MAQVIHTGVIMLVAAFHLASVSGCAIVQYGTHANEGPMLTSPAATRATTKISSSDLKNGIFLGIGMSGGGSRAANFSAAALLQLESLGILQQATALSSVSGSSLTAAYYGLFSEDKIHHWNTQQVRERLVKNFELEWFWRWFLPWNIGRYWFTGFDRSDIMADVFDHNLFEDKTFGQMPNATPKILINATSLTDNGASYLFTDEAFNKIGSGLDKYAVSRAVMASGAFPGAFHNVTLRDYTQPKQYVHLFDGGPSDNLGINSLRKVARDLYLGPESEHPKKCLVLIVDAYTQGWNLSREDADTRKAITDFVIDTNALEASSVLLALRRDRLLEEMGISLDGNTAPDVYQRFHLFAEADDPELKKHPKLKDVECHAWLITFQRLQNLTHLPNAGTISAIVNNIPTRYTLLAPHGLGAAEAQEALFNAAEMLIKEDKETLAAICKDFGDNFAELKCPK
;
A
#
# COMPACT_ATOMS: atom_id res chain seq x y z
N MET A 1 -56.03 -12.68 -14.91
CA MET A 1 -54.75 -13.41 -14.87
C MET A 1 -53.58 -12.46 -14.65
N ALA A 2 -53.41 -11.36 -15.35
CA ALA A 2 -52.30 -10.42 -15.17
C ALA A 2 -52.23 -9.77 -13.75
N GLN A 3 -53.34 -9.44 -13.13
CA GLN A 3 -53.38 -8.88 -11.81
C GLN A 3 -52.92 -9.83 -10.70
N VAL A 4 -53.17 -11.14 -10.82
CA VAL A 4 -52.75 -12.16 -9.84
C VAL A 4 -51.23 -12.38 -9.93
N ILE A 5 -50.68 -12.31 -11.12
CA ILE A 5 -49.22 -12.44 -11.35
C ILE A 5 -48.49 -11.22 -10.77
N HIS A 6 -49.04 -10.00 -10.96
CA HIS A 6 -48.46 -8.77 -10.42
C HIS A 6 -48.44 -8.74 -8.88
N THR A 7 -49.52 -9.17 -8.27
CA THR A 7 -49.61 -9.26 -6.80
C THR A 7 -48.69 -10.32 -6.20
N GLY A 8 -48.53 -11.46 -6.91
CA GLY A 8 -47.61 -12.51 -6.50
C GLY A 8 -46.14 -12.11 -6.58
N VAL A 9 -45.74 -11.36 -7.63
CA VAL A 9 -44.39 -10.83 -7.79
C VAL A 9 -44.09 -9.76 -6.73
N ILE A 10 -45.03 -8.87 -6.45
CA ILE A 10 -44.88 -7.83 -5.38
C ILE A 10 -44.75 -8.50 -4.00
N MET A 11 -45.53 -9.52 -3.71
CA MET A 11 -45.41 -10.24 -2.44
C MET A 11 -44.09 -11.04 -2.33
N LEU A 12 -43.61 -11.61 -3.39
CA LEU A 12 -42.32 -12.31 -3.43
C LEU A 12 -41.15 -11.32 -3.22
N VAL A 13 -41.19 -10.16 -3.87
CA VAL A 13 -40.19 -9.09 -3.71
C VAL A 13 -40.25 -8.51 -2.30
N ALA A 14 -41.44 -8.28 -1.74
CA ALA A 14 -41.62 -7.79 -0.36
C ALA A 14 -41.17 -8.86 0.67
N ALA A 15 -41.46 -10.13 0.46
CA ALA A 15 -41.01 -11.21 1.33
C ALA A 15 -39.48 -11.39 1.26
N PHE A 16 -38.89 -11.23 0.07
CA PHE A 16 -37.43 -11.24 -0.11
C PHE A 16 -36.75 -10.05 0.60
N HIS A 17 -37.34 -8.85 0.52
CA HIS A 17 -36.86 -7.68 1.25
C HIS A 17 -37.02 -7.83 2.77
N LEU A 18 -38.14 -8.34 3.25
CA LEU A 18 -38.35 -8.60 4.66
C LEU A 18 -37.44 -9.71 5.21
N ALA A 19 -37.18 -10.75 4.43
CA ALA A 19 -36.21 -11.79 4.79
C ALA A 19 -34.77 -11.26 4.79
N SER A 20 -34.41 -10.35 3.85
CA SER A 20 -33.10 -9.72 3.82
C SER A 20 -32.89 -8.74 4.98
N VAL A 21 -33.92 -8.03 5.43
CA VAL A 21 -33.83 -7.11 6.58
C VAL A 21 -33.83 -7.86 7.92
N SER A 22 -34.56 -8.95 8.02
CA SER A 22 -34.56 -9.78 9.26
C SER A 22 -33.35 -10.73 9.34
N GLY A 23 -32.71 -11.08 8.20
CA GLY A 23 -31.47 -11.86 8.17
C GLY A 23 -30.21 -11.04 8.51
N CYS A 24 -30.32 -9.70 8.59
CA CYS A 24 -29.19 -8.82 8.95
C CYS A 24 -28.83 -8.85 10.45
N ALA A 25 -29.63 -9.46 11.30
CA ALA A 25 -29.34 -9.56 12.70
C ALA A 25 -28.67 -10.91 13.01
N ILE A 26 -27.33 -10.90 13.13
CA ILE A 26 -26.60 -11.90 13.89
C ILE A 26 -26.28 -13.19 13.09
N VAL A 27 -25.51 -13.10 12.02
CA VAL A 27 -24.64 -14.21 11.67
C VAL A 27 -23.27 -13.90 12.25
N GLN A 28 -22.94 -14.50 13.40
CA GLN A 28 -21.55 -14.55 13.87
C GLN A 28 -20.80 -15.50 12.95
N TYR A 29 -20.04 -14.92 12.03
CA TYR A 29 -19.22 -15.70 11.13
C TYR A 29 -18.03 -16.27 11.91
N GLY A 30 -17.98 -17.59 12.06
CA GLY A 30 -16.89 -18.30 12.73
C GLY A 30 -15.66 -18.54 11.87
N THR A 31 -15.64 -18.04 10.63
CA THR A 31 -14.51 -18.24 9.71
C THR A 31 -13.57 -17.02 9.80
N HIS A 32 -12.34 -17.28 10.23
CA HIS A 32 -11.26 -16.31 10.30
C HIS A 32 -10.22 -16.67 9.27
N ALA A 33 -9.57 -15.64 8.72
CA ALA A 33 -8.58 -15.81 7.67
C ALA A 33 -7.28 -16.43 8.19
N ASN A 34 -6.97 -16.30 9.49
CA ASN A 34 -5.76 -16.84 10.11
C ASN A 34 -6.01 -18.15 10.87
N GLU A 35 -5.00 -19.02 10.88
CA GLU A 35 -5.04 -20.31 11.56
C GLU A 35 -4.40 -20.23 12.97
N GLY A 36 -4.91 -21.03 13.91
CA GLY A 36 -4.41 -21.18 15.27
C GLY A 36 -5.29 -22.10 16.14
N PRO A 37 -5.00 -22.28 17.44
CA PRO A 37 -3.80 -21.79 18.10
C PRO A 37 -2.53 -22.45 17.59
N MET A 38 -1.42 -21.71 17.64
CA MET A 38 -0.12 -22.19 17.21
C MET A 38 0.46 -23.15 18.25
N LEU A 39 0.73 -24.38 17.84
CA LEU A 39 1.30 -25.44 18.72
C LEU A 39 2.83 -25.53 18.63
N THR A 40 3.41 -24.97 17.56
CA THR A 40 4.86 -24.95 17.31
C THR A 40 5.28 -23.55 16.86
N SER A 41 6.56 -23.19 17.03
CA SER A 41 7.07 -21.95 16.47
C SER A 41 6.91 -21.96 14.95
N PRO A 42 6.32 -20.89 14.36
CA PRO A 42 6.16 -20.80 12.91
C PRO A 42 7.52 -20.66 12.22
N ALA A 43 7.56 -20.98 10.94
CA ALA A 43 8.71 -20.64 10.11
C ALA A 43 8.85 -19.12 10.02
N ALA A 44 10.10 -18.63 10.07
CA ALA A 44 10.37 -17.22 9.87
C ALA A 44 10.06 -16.83 8.42
N THR A 45 9.34 -15.73 8.24
CA THR A 45 8.98 -15.21 6.93
C THR A 45 9.85 -14.00 6.55
N ARG A 46 9.73 -13.54 5.30
CA ARG A 46 10.34 -12.27 4.83
C ARG A 46 9.67 -11.03 5.47
N ALA A 47 8.48 -11.19 6.01
CA ALA A 47 7.70 -10.13 6.65
C ALA A 47 7.97 -10.08 8.17
N THR A 48 9.02 -9.39 8.55
CA THR A 48 9.47 -9.24 9.95
C THR A 48 9.99 -7.84 10.21
N THR A 49 9.84 -7.35 11.43
CA THR A 49 10.49 -6.12 11.89
C THR A 49 11.88 -6.38 12.48
N LYS A 50 12.25 -7.64 12.70
CA LYS A 50 13.55 -8.01 13.21
C LYS A 50 14.58 -7.99 12.09
N ILE A 51 15.39 -6.94 12.10
CA ILE A 51 16.49 -6.71 11.18
C ILE A 51 17.79 -6.69 12.00
N SER A 52 18.82 -7.32 11.47
CA SER A 52 20.16 -7.35 12.05
C SER A 52 21.15 -6.58 11.18
N SER A 53 22.33 -6.33 11.70
CA SER A 53 23.42 -5.73 10.91
C SER A 53 23.78 -6.53 9.65
N SER A 54 23.53 -7.84 9.64
CA SER A 54 23.75 -8.69 8.46
C SER A 54 22.74 -8.44 7.32
N ASP A 55 21.59 -7.83 7.62
CA ASP A 55 20.60 -7.41 6.63
C ASP A 55 20.96 -6.05 6.00
N LEU A 56 21.91 -5.31 6.60
CA LEU A 56 22.39 -4.01 6.12
C LEU A 56 23.45 -4.22 5.05
N LYS A 57 23.12 -3.97 3.80
CA LYS A 57 24.10 -4.00 2.71
C LYS A 57 24.96 -2.74 2.73
N ASN A 58 26.26 -2.90 2.64
CA ASN A 58 27.25 -1.80 2.72
C ASN A 58 27.10 -0.91 3.98
N GLY A 59 26.50 -1.45 5.05
CA GLY A 59 26.29 -0.72 6.31
C GLY A 59 25.26 0.42 6.21
N ILE A 60 24.34 0.36 5.23
CA ILE A 60 23.28 1.35 5.06
C ILE A 60 21.94 0.77 5.53
N PHE A 61 21.18 1.55 6.26
CA PHE A 61 19.74 1.35 6.35
C PHE A 61 19.08 2.05 5.16
N LEU A 62 18.53 1.27 4.23
CA LEU A 62 17.74 1.76 3.10
C LEU A 62 16.30 1.28 3.25
N GLY A 63 15.43 2.18 3.67
CA GLY A 63 13.98 1.94 3.73
C GLY A 63 13.28 2.53 2.51
N ILE A 64 12.34 1.80 1.91
CA ILE A 64 11.51 2.30 0.80
C ILE A 64 10.05 2.27 1.27
N GLY A 65 9.46 3.45 1.48
CA GLY A 65 8.05 3.62 1.76
C GLY A 65 7.26 3.86 0.47
N MET A 66 6.13 3.19 0.31
CA MET A 66 5.30 3.27 -0.90
C MET A 66 3.86 3.59 -0.51
N SER A 67 3.36 4.71 -1.03
CA SER A 67 2.05 5.26 -0.65
C SER A 67 0.87 4.44 -1.16
N GLY A 68 -0.29 4.64 -0.53
CA GLY A 68 -1.58 4.18 -1.04
C GLY A 68 -2.00 4.88 -2.34
N GLY A 69 -3.07 4.38 -2.96
CA GLY A 69 -3.64 4.98 -4.17
C GLY A 69 -4.12 4.00 -5.25
N GLY A 70 -4.56 2.81 -4.86
CA GLY A 70 -5.15 1.80 -5.76
C GLY A 70 -4.19 1.35 -6.88
N SER A 71 -4.73 1.07 -8.07
CA SER A 71 -3.92 0.64 -9.23
C SER A 71 -2.90 1.68 -9.69
N ARG A 72 -3.17 2.98 -9.45
CA ARG A 72 -2.19 4.04 -9.73
C ARG A 72 -0.93 3.85 -8.89
N ALA A 73 -1.08 3.67 -7.57
CA ALA A 73 0.04 3.43 -6.66
C ALA A 73 0.73 2.10 -6.95
N ALA A 74 -0.01 1.03 -7.24
CA ALA A 74 0.57 -0.26 -7.62
C ALA A 74 1.50 -0.13 -8.83
N ASN A 75 1.03 0.47 -9.92
CA ASN A 75 1.82 0.62 -11.14
C ASN A 75 2.98 1.60 -10.99
N PHE A 76 2.78 2.74 -10.31
CA PHE A 76 3.85 3.71 -10.07
C PHE A 76 4.96 3.14 -9.17
N SER A 77 4.57 2.45 -8.08
CA SER A 77 5.55 1.78 -7.20
C SER A 77 6.32 0.69 -7.92
N ALA A 78 5.67 -0.10 -8.79
CA ALA A 78 6.34 -1.11 -9.59
C ALA A 78 7.34 -0.50 -10.57
N ALA A 79 6.93 0.56 -11.26
CA ALA A 79 7.81 1.30 -12.14
C ALA A 79 9.01 1.89 -11.38
N ALA A 80 8.78 2.50 -10.22
CA ALA A 80 9.84 3.03 -9.37
C ALA A 80 10.82 1.95 -8.91
N LEU A 81 10.34 0.79 -8.43
CA LEU A 81 11.21 -0.32 -8.03
C LEU A 81 12.05 -0.84 -9.19
N LEU A 82 11.48 -0.98 -10.40
CA LEU A 82 12.23 -1.39 -11.59
C LEU A 82 13.31 -0.37 -11.99
N GLN A 83 13.04 0.93 -11.87
CA GLN A 83 14.03 1.97 -12.12
C GLN A 83 15.13 1.97 -11.06
N LEU A 84 14.80 1.86 -9.77
CA LEU A 84 15.76 1.74 -8.67
C LEU A 84 16.61 0.47 -8.79
N GLU A 85 16.02 -0.63 -9.26
CA GLU A 85 16.73 -1.87 -9.54
C GLU A 85 17.77 -1.68 -10.65
N SER A 86 17.42 -1.00 -11.73
CA SER A 86 18.34 -0.74 -12.84
C SER A 86 19.51 0.19 -12.48
N LEU A 87 19.39 0.92 -11.36
CA LEU A 87 20.45 1.77 -10.79
C LEU A 87 21.24 1.07 -9.67
N GLY A 88 20.95 -0.20 -9.36
CA GLY A 88 21.60 -0.92 -8.27
C GLY A 88 21.19 -0.46 -6.87
N ILE A 89 20.19 0.42 -6.76
CA ILE A 89 19.72 0.96 -5.47
C ILE A 89 18.81 -0.03 -4.75
N LEU A 90 17.87 -0.66 -5.47
CA LEU A 90 16.91 -1.60 -4.87
C LEU A 90 17.60 -2.81 -4.21
N GLN A 91 18.73 -3.24 -4.76
CA GLN A 91 19.52 -4.34 -4.20
C GLN A 91 20.11 -4.03 -2.82
N GLN A 92 20.23 -2.74 -2.47
CA GLN A 92 20.70 -2.29 -1.16
C GLN A 92 19.55 -2.11 -0.15
N ALA A 93 18.29 -2.24 -0.59
CA ALA A 93 17.14 -2.01 0.27
C ALA A 93 17.11 -3.01 1.44
N THR A 94 16.88 -2.47 2.64
CA THR A 94 16.72 -3.21 3.89
C THR A 94 15.26 -3.62 4.09
N ALA A 95 14.33 -2.71 3.82
CA ALA A 95 12.89 -2.95 3.95
C ALA A 95 12.08 -2.18 2.90
N LEU A 96 11.02 -2.82 2.40
CA LEU A 96 9.94 -2.21 1.62
C LEU A 96 8.70 -2.14 2.50
N SER A 97 8.20 -0.94 2.70
CA SER A 97 6.95 -0.68 3.43
C SER A 97 5.89 -0.16 2.48
N SER A 98 4.73 -0.79 2.48
CA SER A 98 3.69 -0.55 1.48
C SER A 98 2.31 -0.34 2.11
N VAL A 99 1.47 0.44 1.44
CA VAL A 99 0.15 0.82 1.90
C VAL A 99 -0.85 0.67 0.76
N SER A 100 -2.00 0.01 1.03
CA SER A 100 -3.11 -0.08 0.07
C SER A 100 -2.65 -0.61 -1.29
N GLY A 101 -2.88 0.13 -2.37
CA GLY A 101 -2.53 -0.30 -3.74
C GLY A 101 -1.06 -0.66 -3.95
N SER A 102 -0.10 0.02 -3.30
CA SER A 102 1.31 -0.33 -3.41
C SER A 102 1.66 -1.68 -2.77
N SER A 103 0.78 -2.20 -1.89
CA SER A 103 0.96 -3.53 -1.31
C SER A 103 0.82 -4.65 -2.34
N LEU A 104 0.10 -4.42 -3.45
CA LEU A 104 0.11 -5.34 -4.60
C LEU A 104 1.53 -5.51 -5.14
N THR A 105 2.24 -4.41 -5.34
CA THR A 105 3.62 -4.40 -5.85
C THR A 105 4.62 -4.98 -4.85
N ALA A 106 4.55 -4.56 -3.58
CA ALA A 106 5.47 -5.05 -2.55
C ALA A 106 5.35 -6.56 -2.35
N ALA A 107 4.12 -7.07 -2.30
CA ALA A 107 3.85 -8.49 -2.15
C ALA A 107 4.29 -9.29 -3.39
N TYR A 108 4.02 -8.78 -4.58
CA TYR A 108 4.45 -9.40 -5.84
C TYR A 108 5.97 -9.46 -5.94
N TYR A 109 6.66 -8.35 -5.63
CA TYR A 109 8.11 -8.33 -5.53
C TYR A 109 8.61 -9.33 -4.47
N GLY A 110 7.98 -9.35 -3.31
CA GLY A 110 8.34 -10.24 -2.20
C GLY A 110 8.31 -11.71 -2.59
N LEU A 111 7.30 -12.12 -3.36
CA LEU A 111 7.13 -13.49 -3.83
C LEU A 111 8.06 -13.86 -4.99
N PHE A 112 8.27 -12.93 -5.93
CA PHE A 112 8.77 -13.28 -7.25
C PHE A 112 10.02 -12.52 -7.69
N SER A 113 10.65 -11.72 -6.82
CA SER A 113 11.85 -10.94 -7.17
C SER A 113 13.04 -11.78 -7.65
N GLU A 114 13.09 -13.07 -7.28
CA GLU A 114 14.14 -14.00 -7.73
C GLU A 114 13.82 -14.63 -9.10
N ASP A 115 12.56 -14.64 -9.52
CA ASP A 115 12.13 -15.14 -10.83
C ASP A 115 12.01 -13.99 -11.85
N LYS A 116 13.16 -13.57 -12.37
CA LYS A 116 13.26 -12.49 -13.36
C LYS A 116 12.67 -12.85 -14.72
N ILE A 117 12.59 -14.12 -15.04
CA ILE A 117 12.14 -14.60 -16.36
C ILE A 117 10.63 -14.56 -16.46
N HIS A 118 9.93 -15.14 -15.48
CA HIS A 118 8.50 -15.36 -15.59
C HIS A 118 7.64 -14.32 -14.84
N HIS A 119 8.23 -13.60 -13.87
CA HIS A 119 7.46 -12.73 -12.98
C HIS A 119 8.05 -11.33 -12.84
N TRP A 120 9.21 -11.16 -12.21
CA TRP A 120 9.73 -9.84 -11.90
C TRP A 120 10.60 -9.27 -13.03
N ASN A 121 9.94 -8.79 -14.07
CA ASN A 121 10.54 -8.00 -15.15
C ASN A 121 9.51 -6.99 -15.67
N THR A 122 9.96 -6.00 -16.43
CA THR A 122 9.11 -4.89 -16.90
C THR A 122 7.87 -5.37 -17.66
N GLN A 123 8.01 -6.39 -18.53
CA GLN A 123 6.91 -6.89 -19.32
C GLN A 123 5.84 -7.57 -18.43
N GLN A 124 6.26 -8.53 -17.61
CA GLN A 124 5.34 -9.29 -16.75
C GLN A 124 4.66 -8.40 -15.70
N VAL A 125 5.41 -7.47 -15.10
CA VAL A 125 4.87 -6.51 -14.15
C VAL A 125 3.81 -5.63 -14.81
N ARG A 126 4.07 -5.13 -16.03
CA ARG A 126 3.08 -4.34 -16.79
C ARG A 126 1.84 -5.16 -17.12
N GLU A 127 1.99 -6.35 -17.65
CA GLU A 127 0.87 -7.22 -18.05
C GLU A 127 -0.03 -7.60 -16.87
N ARG A 128 0.54 -7.82 -15.69
CA ARG A 128 -0.19 -8.22 -14.49
C ARG A 128 -0.86 -7.04 -13.78
N LEU A 129 -0.22 -5.87 -13.72
CA LEU A 129 -0.75 -4.72 -12.98
C LEU A 129 -1.68 -3.80 -13.80
N VAL A 130 -1.73 -3.94 -15.14
CA VAL A 130 -2.67 -3.17 -15.99
C VAL A 130 -4.11 -3.67 -15.91
N LYS A 131 -4.32 -4.84 -15.33
CA LYS A 131 -5.63 -5.50 -15.27
C LYS A 131 -6.66 -4.68 -14.51
N ASN A 132 -7.90 -4.81 -14.94
CA ASN A 132 -9.05 -4.20 -14.27
C ASN A 132 -9.57 -5.13 -13.17
N PHE A 133 -8.94 -5.10 -11.99
CA PHE A 133 -9.33 -5.91 -10.84
C PHE A 133 -10.74 -5.58 -10.34
N GLU A 134 -11.15 -4.30 -10.46
CA GLU A 134 -12.49 -3.84 -10.04
C GLU A 134 -13.59 -4.49 -10.88
N LEU A 135 -13.40 -4.58 -12.21
CA LEU A 135 -14.37 -5.23 -13.09
C LEU A 135 -14.44 -6.75 -12.84
N GLU A 136 -13.29 -7.41 -12.65
CA GLU A 136 -13.25 -8.85 -12.33
C GLU A 136 -13.94 -9.13 -10.99
N TRP A 137 -13.65 -8.32 -9.96
CA TRP A 137 -14.30 -8.38 -8.65
C TRP A 137 -15.82 -8.24 -8.78
N PHE A 138 -16.31 -7.24 -9.57
CA PHE A 138 -17.73 -7.02 -9.81
C PHE A 138 -18.39 -8.26 -10.43
N TRP A 139 -17.80 -8.86 -11.47
CA TRP A 139 -18.37 -10.05 -12.10
C TRP A 139 -18.32 -11.29 -11.20
N ARG A 140 -17.29 -11.45 -10.39
CA ARG A 140 -17.20 -12.55 -9.43
C ARG A 140 -18.31 -12.52 -8.38
N TRP A 141 -18.88 -11.38 -8.07
CA TRP A 141 -20.02 -11.25 -7.19
C TRP A 141 -21.25 -12.03 -7.65
N PHE A 142 -21.49 -12.06 -8.96
CA PHE A 142 -22.64 -12.73 -9.54
C PHE A 142 -22.45 -14.24 -9.78
N LEU A 143 -21.31 -14.80 -9.45
CA LEU A 143 -21.10 -16.24 -9.52
C LEU A 143 -21.97 -16.96 -8.46
N PRO A 144 -22.76 -17.99 -8.83
CA PRO A 144 -23.72 -18.62 -7.91
C PRO A 144 -23.11 -19.12 -6.60
N TRP A 145 -21.87 -19.64 -6.65
CA TRP A 145 -21.17 -20.09 -5.45
C TRP A 145 -20.72 -18.95 -4.54
N ASN A 146 -20.36 -17.79 -5.07
CA ASN A 146 -20.01 -16.60 -4.29
C ASN A 146 -21.25 -15.98 -3.65
N ILE A 147 -22.38 -15.96 -4.36
CA ILE A 147 -23.68 -15.58 -3.78
C ILE A 147 -24.00 -16.51 -2.59
N GLY A 148 -23.86 -17.83 -2.77
CA GLY A 148 -24.07 -18.79 -1.69
C GLY A 148 -23.14 -18.57 -0.51
N ARG A 149 -21.83 -18.40 -0.75
CA ARG A 149 -20.83 -18.12 0.30
C ARG A 149 -21.14 -16.83 1.05
N TYR A 150 -21.49 -15.77 0.34
CA TYR A 150 -21.82 -14.47 0.92
C TYR A 150 -23.02 -14.55 1.89
N TRP A 151 -24.07 -15.32 1.55
CA TRP A 151 -25.27 -15.39 2.39
C TRP A 151 -25.16 -16.41 3.52
N PHE A 152 -24.35 -17.45 3.39
CA PHE A 152 -24.31 -18.57 4.33
C PHE A 152 -23.00 -18.73 5.08
N THR A 153 -21.97 -17.88 4.82
CA THR A 153 -20.68 -17.93 5.51
C THR A 153 -20.18 -16.52 5.84
N GLY A 154 -19.00 -16.41 6.46
CA GLY A 154 -18.31 -15.14 6.68
C GLY A 154 -17.60 -14.57 5.44
N PHE A 155 -17.82 -15.16 4.28
CA PHE A 155 -17.25 -14.70 3.02
C PHE A 155 -17.91 -13.39 2.57
N ASP A 156 -17.10 -12.37 2.29
CA ASP A 156 -17.58 -11.05 1.93
C ASP A 156 -16.90 -10.48 0.68
N ARG A 157 -17.18 -9.21 0.37
CA ARG A 157 -16.64 -8.53 -0.81
C ARG A 157 -15.13 -8.32 -0.76
N SER A 158 -14.53 -8.27 0.42
CA SER A 158 -13.07 -8.21 0.57
C SER A 158 -12.43 -9.56 0.25
N ASP A 159 -13.07 -10.67 0.63
CA ASP A 159 -12.63 -12.01 0.25
C ASP A 159 -12.68 -12.21 -1.28
N ILE A 160 -13.74 -11.69 -1.94
CA ILE A 160 -13.83 -11.76 -3.42
C ILE A 160 -12.67 -10.99 -4.07
N MET A 161 -12.30 -9.83 -3.54
CA MET A 161 -11.16 -9.06 -4.08
C MET A 161 -9.83 -9.75 -3.77
N ALA A 162 -9.68 -10.36 -2.60
CA ALA A 162 -8.50 -11.19 -2.31
C ALA A 162 -8.36 -12.35 -3.29
N ASP A 163 -9.47 -13.05 -3.62
CA ASP A 163 -9.49 -14.10 -4.65
C ASP A 163 -9.12 -13.57 -6.05
N VAL A 164 -9.48 -12.30 -6.38
CA VAL A 164 -9.06 -11.65 -7.63
C VAL A 164 -7.55 -11.40 -7.64
N PHE A 165 -6.99 -10.94 -6.53
CA PHE A 165 -5.54 -10.72 -6.39
C PHE A 165 -4.77 -12.03 -6.46
N ASP A 166 -5.25 -13.10 -5.82
CA ASP A 166 -4.65 -14.42 -5.92
C ASP A 166 -4.58 -14.92 -7.36
N HIS A 167 -5.73 -14.89 -8.03
CA HIS A 167 -5.81 -15.36 -9.41
C HIS A 167 -4.89 -14.62 -10.38
N ASN A 168 -4.73 -13.31 -10.19
CA ASN A 168 -4.00 -12.48 -11.14
C ASN A 168 -2.52 -12.26 -10.78
N LEU A 169 -2.18 -12.28 -9.47
CA LEU A 169 -0.88 -11.84 -8.98
C LEU A 169 -0.18 -12.86 -8.10
N PHE A 170 -0.87 -13.49 -7.14
CA PHE A 170 -0.19 -14.17 -6.05
C PHE A 170 -0.23 -15.71 -6.12
N GLU A 171 -1.04 -16.29 -7.02
CA GLU A 171 -1.05 -17.73 -7.29
C GLU A 171 -1.28 -18.58 -6.02
N ASP A 172 -2.24 -18.14 -5.18
CA ASP A 172 -2.61 -18.75 -3.88
C ASP A 172 -1.44 -18.89 -2.88
N LYS A 173 -0.41 -18.04 -3.02
CA LYS A 173 0.78 -18.13 -2.18
C LYS A 173 0.59 -17.51 -0.80
N THR A 174 1.26 -18.13 0.17
CA THR A 174 1.34 -17.66 1.56
C THR A 174 2.66 -16.96 1.84
N PHE A 175 2.76 -16.28 2.99
CA PHE A 175 4.00 -15.62 3.42
C PHE A 175 5.16 -16.60 3.59
N GLY A 176 4.91 -17.86 3.99
CA GLY A 176 5.93 -18.88 4.11
C GLY A 176 6.58 -19.30 2.78
N GLN A 177 5.95 -18.93 1.64
CA GLN A 177 6.48 -19.18 0.31
C GLN A 177 7.27 -17.97 -0.25
N MET A 178 7.34 -16.86 0.48
CA MET A 178 8.27 -15.77 0.12
C MET A 178 9.70 -16.20 0.46
N PRO A 179 10.66 -16.05 -0.46
CA PRO A 179 12.08 -16.25 -0.15
C PRO A 179 12.50 -15.40 1.05
N ASN A 180 13.18 -15.99 2.04
CA ASN A 180 13.67 -15.24 3.20
C ASN A 180 14.91 -14.42 2.81
N ALA A 181 14.70 -13.25 2.29
CA ALA A 181 15.74 -12.36 1.76
C ALA A 181 15.50 -10.91 2.22
N THR A 182 16.42 -10.03 1.89
CA THR A 182 16.23 -8.57 1.90
C THR A 182 15.82 -8.08 0.51
N PRO A 183 15.03 -7.02 0.42
CA PRO A 183 14.42 -6.27 1.53
C PRO A 183 13.32 -7.04 2.25
N LYS A 184 13.13 -6.76 3.54
CA LYS A 184 11.98 -7.26 4.29
C LYS A 184 10.69 -6.60 3.76
N ILE A 185 9.60 -7.34 3.73
CA ILE A 185 8.32 -6.88 3.16
C ILE A 185 7.35 -6.52 4.30
N LEU A 186 6.96 -5.26 4.37
CA LEU A 186 6.09 -4.72 5.40
C LEU A 186 4.79 -4.24 4.76
N ILE A 187 3.70 -4.97 4.95
CA ILE A 187 2.36 -4.60 4.49
C ILE A 187 1.62 -3.96 5.66
N ASN A 188 1.17 -2.72 5.46
CA ASN A 188 0.52 -1.91 6.47
C ASN A 188 -1.00 -1.96 6.35
N ALA A 189 -1.67 -2.13 7.50
CA ALA A 189 -3.10 -1.92 7.65
C ALA A 189 -3.36 -1.02 8.87
N THR A 190 -4.59 -0.58 9.06
CA THR A 190 -5.03 0.16 10.24
C THR A 190 -5.89 -0.73 11.12
N SER A 191 -5.61 -0.81 12.42
CA SER A 191 -6.40 -1.57 13.38
C SER A 191 -7.56 -0.73 13.91
N LEU A 192 -8.79 -1.20 13.70
CA LEU A 192 -9.99 -0.64 14.36
C LEU A 192 -10.00 -0.99 15.83
N THR A 193 -9.46 -2.15 16.18
CA THR A 193 -9.46 -2.65 17.55
C THR A 193 -8.53 -1.85 18.45
N ASP A 194 -7.42 -1.34 17.88
CA ASP A 194 -6.39 -0.59 18.60
C ASP A 194 -6.44 0.91 18.27
N ASN A 195 -7.63 1.48 18.22
CA ASN A 195 -7.87 2.93 18.06
C ASN A 195 -7.17 3.58 16.85
N GLY A 196 -7.12 2.87 15.73
CA GLY A 196 -6.51 3.39 14.50
C GLY A 196 -4.99 3.25 14.45
N ALA A 197 -4.40 2.44 15.32
CA ALA A 197 -2.96 2.16 15.28
C ALA A 197 -2.58 1.42 13.99
N SER A 198 -1.35 1.63 13.53
CA SER A 198 -0.80 0.87 12.41
C SER A 198 -0.60 -0.59 12.78
N TYR A 199 -1.13 -1.49 11.97
CA TYR A 199 -0.93 -2.93 12.04
C TYR A 199 -0.02 -3.40 10.91
N LEU A 200 1.03 -4.11 11.26
CA LEU A 200 1.97 -4.70 10.29
C LEU A 200 1.73 -6.19 10.17
N PHE A 201 1.58 -6.69 8.96
CA PHE A 201 1.59 -8.12 8.70
C PHE A 201 3.01 -8.65 8.81
N THR A 202 3.39 -9.05 10.03
CA THR A 202 4.72 -9.56 10.37
C THR A 202 4.62 -10.78 11.28
N ASP A 203 5.70 -11.55 11.34
CA ASP A 203 5.81 -12.70 12.25
C ASP A 203 5.53 -12.30 13.70
N GLU A 204 6.03 -11.13 14.13
CA GLU A 204 5.85 -10.63 15.48
C GLU A 204 4.40 -10.28 15.80
N ALA A 205 3.68 -9.70 14.85
CA ALA A 205 2.27 -9.34 15.03
C ALA A 205 1.39 -10.59 15.11
N PHE A 206 1.64 -11.58 14.25
CA PHE A 206 0.89 -12.83 14.26
C PHE A 206 1.20 -13.67 15.50
N ASN A 207 2.43 -13.72 15.94
CA ASN A 207 2.82 -14.40 17.19
C ASN A 207 2.08 -13.82 18.41
N LYS A 208 1.85 -12.50 18.45
CA LYS A 208 1.11 -11.85 19.56
C LYS A 208 -0.33 -12.31 19.66
N ILE A 209 -0.96 -12.68 18.55
CA ILE A 209 -2.33 -13.19 18.49
C ILE A 209 -2.39 -14.73 18.46
N GLY A 210 -1.27 -15.42 18.75
CA GLY A 210 -1.20 -16.89 18.77
C GLY A 210 -1.40 -17.56 17.43
N SER A 211 -1.02 -16.91 16.33
CA SER A 211 -1.16 -17.38 14.94
C SER A 211 0.19 -17.36 14.23
N GLY A 212 0.34 -18.18 13.16
CA GLY A 212 1.51 -18.17 12.29
C GLY A 212 1.26 -17.37 11.01
N LEU A 213 2.19 -16.46 10.66
CA LEU A 213 2.10 -15.70 9.42
C LEU A 213 2.46 -16.56 8.20
N ASP A 214 3.32 -17.54 8.36
CA ASP A 214 3.82 -18.42 7.28
C ASP A 214 2.70 -19.10 6.47
N LYS A 215 1.58 -19.41 7.11
CA LYS A 215 0.40 -20.02 6.46
C LYS A 215 -0.64 -19.02 5.98
N TYR A 216 -0.46 -17.74 6.30
CA TYR A 216 -1.43 -16.72 5.94
C TYR A 216 -1.29 -16.33 4.45
N ALA A 217 -2.43 -16.26 3.74
CA ALA A 217 -2.44 -15.89 2.33
C ALA A 217 -1.99 -14.43 2.13
N VAL A 218 -1.06 -14.22 1.20
CA VAL A 218 -0.53 -12.89 0.87
C VAL A 218 -1.62 -11.97 0.38
N SER A 219 -2.53 -12.47 -0.46
CA SER A 219 -3.67 -11.73 -0.99
C SER A 219 -4.56 -11.11 0.10
N ARG A 220 -4.78 -11.84 1.20
CA ARG A 220 -5.60 -11.36 2.31
C ARG A 220 -4.93 -10.23 3.10
N ALA A 221 -3.62 -10.27 3.26
CA ALA A 221 -2.87 -9.17 3.86
C ALA A 221 -2.90 -7.93 2.96
N VAL A 222 -2.71 -8.12 1.66
CA VAL A 222 -2.82 -7.04 0.66
C VAL A 222 -4.23 -6.47 0.64
N MET A 223 -5.26 -7.33 0.70
CA MET A 223 -6.65 -6.88 0.77
C MET A 223 -6.94 -6.10 2.05
N ALA A 224 -6.44 -6.54 3.21
CA ALA A 224 -6.59 -5.80 4.46
C ALA A 224 -5.94 -4.41 4.36
N SER A 225 -4.73 -4.35 3.75
CA SER A 225 -4.04 -3.09 3.48
C SER A 225 -4.82 -2.15 2.55
N GLY A 226 -5.64 -2.71 1.65
CA GLY A 226 -6.44 -1.97 0.68
C GLY A 226 -7.94 -1.98 0.95
N ALA A 227 -8.38 -2.40 2.13
CA ALA A 227 -9.78 -2.46 2.50
C ALA A 227 -10.33 -1.05 2.83
N PHE A 228 -10.46 -0.22 1.78
CA PHE A 228 -10.91 1.16 1.91
C PHE A 228 -12.36 1.22 2.44
N PRO A 229 -12.63 1.99 3.51
CA PRO A 229 -13.96 2.11 4.09
C PRO A 229 -15.02 2.54 3.07
N GLY A 230 -16.19 1.91 3.11
CA GLY A 230 -17.27 2.15 2.15
C GLY A 230 -17.20 1.25 0.90
N ALA A 231 -16.02 0.93 0.38
CA ALA A 231 -15.86 -0.01 -0.73
C ALA A 231 -15.79 -1.46 -0.25
N PHE A 232 -15.03 -1.72 0.81
CA PHE A 232 -14.72 -3.06 1.31
C PHE A 232 -15.10 -3.23 2.79
N HIS A 233 -15.24 -4.47 3.22
CA HIS A 233 -15.33 -4.82 4.63
C HIS A 233 -13.94 -4.90 5.26
N ASN A 234 -13.86 -4.69 6.57
CA ASN A 234 -12.65 -4.92 7.32
C ASN A 234 -12.27 -6.41 7.32
N VAL A 235 -10.99 -6.69 7.20
CA VAL A 235 -10.44 -8.04 7.34
C VAL A 235 -10.28 -8.35 8.83
N THR A 236 -10.86 -9.48 9.27
CA THR A 236 -10.87 -9.86 10.68
C THR A 236 -9.92 -11.01 10.93
N LEU A 237 -9.00 -10.83 11.88
CA LEU A 237 -8.14 -11.88 12.41
C LEU A 237 -8.65 -12.32 13.79
N ARG A 238 -8.53 -13.61 14.09
CA ARG A 238 -8.83 -14.12 15.42
C ARG A 238 -7.61 -14.02 16.31
N ASP A 239 -7.79 -13.52 17.52
CA ASP A 239 -6.80 -13.62 18.59
C ASP A 239 -6.98 -14.96 19.31
N TYR A 240 -6.01 -15.87 19.13
CA TYR A 240 -6.04 -17.19 19.74
C TYR A 240 -5.48 -17.22 21.15
N THR A 241 -4.92 -16.09 21.63
CA THR A 241 -4.42 -15.97 23.02
C THR A 241 -5.55 -15.66 23.99
N GLN A 242 -6.68 -15.15 23.48
CA GLN A 242 -7.84 -14.77 24.29
C GLN A 242 -9.15 -15.30 23.68
N PRO A 243 -10.06 -15.83 24.51
CA PRO A 243 -11.33 -16.36 24.00
C PRO A 243 -12.21 -15.24 23.43
N LYS A 244 -12.71 -15.46 22.20
CA LYS A 244 -13.66 -14.56 21.52
C LYS A 244 -13.14 -13.14 21.30
N GLN A 245 -11.83 -12.97 21.08
CA GLN A 245 -11.24 -11.69 20.68
C GLN A 245 -10.78 -11.72 19.22
N TYR A 246 -10.85 -10.55 18.61
CA TYR A 246 -10.58 -10.36 17.19
C TYR A 246 -9.86 -9.05 16.95
N VAL A 247 -9.04 -9.01 15.90
CA VAL A 247 -8.41 -7.80 15.37
C VAL A 247 -9.10 -7.46 14.07
N HIS A 248 -9.69 -6.28 13.98
CA HIS A 248 -10.37 -5.79 12.78
C HIS A 248 -9.47 -4.80 12.05
N LEU A 249 -9.15 -5.12 10.79
CA LEU A 249 -8.19 -4.38 9.98
C LEU A 249 -8.87 -3.76 8.75
N PHE A 250 -8.47 -2.55 8.42
CA PHE A 250 -8.89 -1.86 7.20
C PHE A 250 -7.71 -1.12 6.57
N ASP A 251 -7.93 -0.37 5.48
CA ASP A 251 -6.92 0.31 4.69
C ASP A 251 -5.82 0.96 5.56
N GLY A 252 -4.57 0.80 5.15
CA GLY A 252 -3.42 1.29 5.89
C GLY A 252 -3.26 2.81 5.88
N GLY A 253 -3.85 3.50 4.91
CA GLY A 253 -3.71 4.93 4.71
C GLY A 253 -4.06 5.79 5.93
N PRO A 254 -5.17 5.55 6.65
CA PRO A 254 -5.52 6.32 7.84
C PRO A 254 -4.48 6.31 8.96
N SER A 255 -3.72 5.23 9.12
CA SER A 255 -2.64 5.18 10.12
C SER A 255 -1.31 5.72 9.59
N ASP A 256 -0.96 5.39 8.34
CA ASP A 256 0.32 5.78 7.71
C ASP A 256 0.24 5.63 6.19
N ASN A 257 -0.13 6.67 5.47
CA ASN A 257 -0.33 6.59 4.02
C ASN A 257 0.97 6.47 3.20
N LEU A 258 2.13 6.69 3.81
CA LEU A 258 3.44 6.62 3.15
C LEU A 258 4.26 5.39 3.56
N GLY A 259 3.83 4.65 4.58
CA GLY A 259 4.57 3.50 5.11
C GLY A 259 5.82 3.87 5.91
N ILE A 260 5.94 5.12 6.35
CA ILE A 260 7.15 5.63 7.03
C ILE A 260 7.23 5.16 8.48
N ASN A 261 6.09 5.10 9.19
CA ASN A 261 6.08 4.69 10.59
C ASN A 261 6.57 3.24 10.78
N SER A 262 6.32 2.39 9.80
CA SER A 262 6.83 1.01 9.79
C SER A 262 8.34 0.96 9.57
N LEU A 263 8.87 1.81 8.70
CA LEU A 263 10.31 1.95 8.50
C LEU A 263 10.98 2.52 9.75
N ARG A 264 10.36 3.52 10.40
CA ARG A 264 10.81 4.05 11.71
C ARG A 264 10.87 2.95 12.76
N LYS A 265 9.85 2.09 12.83
CA LYS A 265 9.81 0.97 13.78
C LYS A 265 10.95 -0.01 13.57
N VAL A 266 11.21 -0.41 12.32
CA VAL A 266 12.32 -1.30 11.97
C VAL A 266 13.67 -0.67 12.26
N ALA A 267 13.87 0.59 11.87
CA ALA A 267 15.11 1.32 12.14
C ALA A 267 15.35 1.50 13.63
N ARG A 268 14.28 1.79 14.41
CA ARG A 268 14.39 1.94 15.86
C ARG A 268 14.98 0.70 16.53
N ASP A 269 14.52 -0.48 16.14
CA ASP A 269 15.00 -1.72 16.72
C ASP A 269 16.50 -1.94 16.44
N LEU A 270 17.00 -1.50 15.25
CA LEU A 270 18.43 -1.47 14.93
C LEU A 270 19.22 -0.49 15.81
N TYR A 271 18.73 0.75 15.95
CA TYR A 271 19.44 1.77 16.75
C TYR A 271 19.31 1.58 18.26
N LEU A 272 18.42 0.71 18.74
CA LEU A 272 18.37 0.27 20.14
C LEU A 272 19.32 -0.90 20.43
N GLY A 273 19.84 -1.54 19.39
CA GLY A 273 20.85 -2.59 19.48
C GLY A 273 22.25 -2.03 19.83
N PRO A 274 23.28 -2.91 19.82
CA PRO A 274 24.66 -2.50 20.06
C PRO A 274 25.15 -1.45 19.04
N GLU A 275 25.89 -0.42 19.49
CA GLU A 275 26.39 0.65 18.61
C GLU A 275 27.26 0.10 17.44
N SER A 276 27.94 -1.03 17.63
CA SER A 276 28.71 -1.70 16.58
C SER A 276 27.87 -2.24 15.43
N GLU A 277 26.56 -2.39 15.63
CA GLU A 277 25.60 -2.90 14.66
C GLU A 277 24.76 -1.78 14.03
N HIS A 278 24.93 -0.53 14.48
CA HIS A 278 24.18 0.60 13.94
C HIS A 278 24.53 0.85 12.46
N PRO A 279 23.53 1.25 11.65
CA PRO A 279 23.78 1.69 10.29
C PRO A 279 24.76 2.87 10.26
N LYS A 280 25.71 2.84 9.34
CA LYS A 280 26.65 3.95 9.12
C LYS A 280 26.01 5.13 8.40
N LYS A 281 25.02 4.84 7.57
CA LYS A 281 24.22 5.80 6.81
C LYS A 281 22.76 5.35 6.78
N CYS A 282 21.86 6.31 6.65
CA CYS A 282 20.43 6.07 6.58
C CYS A 282 19.81 6.83 5.40
N LEU A 283 19.07 6.12 4.56
CA LEU A 283 18.31 6.68 3.45
C LEU A 283 16.88 6.13 3.48
N VAL A 284 15.91 7.02 3.41
CA VAL A 284 14.50 6.70 3.29
C VAL A 284 13.99 7.20 1.95
N LEU A 285 13.65 6.29 1.04
CA LEU A 285 12.97 6.61 -0.20
C LEU A 285 11.46 6.58 0.04
N ILE A 286 10.76 7.55 -0.55
CA ILE A 286 9.30 7.67 -0.46
C ILE A 286 8.75 7.69 -1.88
N VAL A 287 8.11 6.61 -2.30
CA VAL A 287 7.41 6.54 -3.59
C VAL A 287 5.96 6.96 -3.36
N ASP A 288 5.65 8.18 -3.71
CA ASP A 288 4.38 8.82 -3.42
C ASP A 288 3.53 9.02 -4.67
N ALA A 289 2.48 8.22 -4.79
CA ALA A 289 1.52 8.26 -5.88
C ALA A 289 0.37 9.28 -5.66
N TYR A 290 0.54 10.24 -4.75
CA TYR A 290 -0.46 11.27 -4.52
C TYR A 290 -0.63 12.17 -5.74
N THR A 291 -1.88 12.58 -6.00
CA THR A 291 -2.24 13.51 -7.07
C THR A 291 -3.08 14.67 -6.53
N GLN A 292 -2.87 15.85 -7.05
CA GLN A 292 -3.64 17.04 -6.70
C GLN A 292 -5.02 17.11 -7.40
N GLY A 293 -5.30 16.22 -8.35
CA GLY A 293 -6.41 16.31 -9.30
C GLY A 293 -7.83 16.04 -8.77
N TRP A 294 -8.00 15.81 -7.46
CA TRP A 294 -9.31 15.58 -6.84
C TRP A 294 -9.83 16.75 -6.00
N ASN A 295 -9.12 17.87 -5.96
CA ASN A 295 -9.66 19.07 -5.36
C ASN A 295 -10.75 19.62 -6.28
N LEU A 296 -12.01 19.49 -5.87
CA LEU A 296 -13.11 20.25 -6.46
C LEU A 296 -12.65 21.71 -6.51
N SER A 297 -12.54 22.25 -7.72
CA SER A 297 -12.19 23.66 -7.87
C SER A 297 -13.36 24.48 -7.32
N ARG A 298 -13.11 25.71 -6.83
CA ARG A 298 -14.19 26.60 -6.41
C ARG A 298 -15.14 26.97 -7.54
N GLU A 299 -14.78 26.63 -8.77
CA GLU A 299 -15.56 26.87 -10.00
C GLU A 299 -16.43 25.66 -10.36
N ASP A 300 -16.20 24.48 -9.75
CA ASP A 300 -17.02 23.31 -9.99
C ASP A 300 -18.39 23.46 -9.31
N ALA A 301 -19.44 23.50 -10.11
CA ALA A 301 -20.80 23.40 -9.57
C ALA A 301 -21.03 22.03 -8.92
N ASP A 302 -21.84 22.02 -7.87
CA ASP A 302 -22.27 20.78 -7.22
C ASP A 302 -22.99 19.87 -8.24
N THR A 303 -22.30 18.82 -8.68
CA THR A 303 -22.80 17.84 -9.64
C THR A 303 -23.15 16.54 -8.96
N ARG A 304 -24.42 16.39 -8.63
CA ARG A 304 -24.96 15.14 -8.08
C ARG A 304 -24.99 14.04 -9.14
N LYS A 305 -24.27 12.94 -8.90
CA LYS A 305 -24.35 11.71 -9.70
C LYS A 305 -25.48 10.83 -9.16
N ALA A 306 -26.71 11.10 -9.56
CA ALA A 306 -27.92 10.58 -8.94
C ALA A 306 -27.95 9.05 -8.71
N ILE A 307 -27.39 8.24 -9.59
CA ILE A 307 -27.37 6.77 -9.46
C ILE A 307 -26.25 6.34 -8.49
N THR A 308 -25.08 6.95 -8.60
CA THR A 308 -23.92 6.60 -7.74
C THR A 308 -24.19 7.03 -6.30
N ASP A 309 -24.68 8.24 -6.10
CA ASP A 309 -24.95 8.82 -4.79
C ASP A 309 -26.16 8.16 -4.07
N PHE A 310 -27.02 7.47 -4.82
CA PHE A 310 -28.10 6.67 -4.25
C PHE A 310 -27.58 5.35 -3.63
N VAL A 311 -26.48 4.79 -4.16
CA VAL A 311 -25.94 3.49 -3.74
C VAL A 311 -24.75 3.64 -2.81
N ILE A 312 -23.92 4.67 -3.02
CA ILE A 312 -22.67 4.92 -2.26
C ILE A 312 -22.63 6.42 -1.93
N ASP A 313 -22.43 6.74 -0.67
CA ASP A 313 -22.16 8.13 -0.25
C ASP A 313 -20.74 8.54 -0.70
N THR A 314 -20.67 9.25 -1.85
CA THR A 314 -19.40 9.72 -2.41
C THR A 314 -18.75 10.78 -1.52
N ASN A 315 -19.52 11.53 -0.71
CA ASN A 315 -18.95 12.52 0.22
C ASN A 315 -18.09 11.86 1.29
N ALA A 316 -18.45 10.67 1.77
CA ALA A 316 -17.64 9.93 2.74
C ALA A 316 -16.30 9.49 2.14
N LEU A 317 -16.29 9.12 0.86
CA LEU A 317 -15.06 8.76 0.13
C LEU A 317 -14.17 9.98 -0.10
N GLU A 318 -14.76 11.11 -0.48
CA GLU A 318 -14.03 12.37 -0.69
C GLU A 318 -13.45 12.91 0.63
N ALA A 319 -14.23 12.93 1.70
CA ALA A 319 -13.77 13.32 3.03
C ALA A 319 -12.61 12.44 3.52
N SER A 320 -12.71 11.13 3.31
CA SER A 320 -11.61 10.20 3.63
C SER A 320 -10.34 10.52 2.84
N SER A 321 -10.47 10.84 1.55
CA SER A 321 -9.33 11.21 0.70
C SER A 321 -8.63 12.49 1.19
N VAL A 322 -9.40 13.49 1.65
CA VAL A 322 -8.85 14.72 2.24
C VAL A 322 -8.10 14.42 3.54
N LEU A 323 -8.64 13.57 4.41
CA LEU A 323 -7.95 13.17 5.65
C LEU A 323 -6.64 12.44 5.37
N LEU A 324 -6.61 11.56 4.36
CA LEU A 324 -5.39 10.89 3.92
C LEU A 324 -4.34 11.88 3.40
N ALA A 325 -4.77 12.88 2.63
CA ALA A 325 -3.88 13.93 2.13
C ALA A 325 -3.28 14.76 3.28
N LEU A 326 -4.11 15.20 4.24
CA LEU A 326 -3.65 15.94 5.42
C LEU A 326 -2.65 15.12 6.26
N ARG A 327 -2.89 13.81 6.42
CA ARG A 327 -1.96 12.92 7.14
C ARG A 327 -0.64 12.76 6.42
N ARG A 328 -0.69 12.61 5.09
CA ARG A 328 0.50 12.58 4.23
C ARG A 328 1.31 13.86 4.36
N ASP A 329 0.67 15.01 4.21
CA ASP A 329 1.34 16.32 4.23
C ASP A 329 2.01 16.54 5.60
N ARG A 330 1.32 16.20 6.69
CA ARG A 330 1.90 16.28 8.03
C ARG A 330 3.14 15.39 8.19
N LEU A 331 3.13 14.15 7.67
CA LEU A 331 4.29 13.26 7.72
C LEU A 331 5.48 13.85 6.93
N LEU A 332 5.21 14.47 5.77
CA LEU A 332 6.25 15.11 4.96
C LEU A 332 6.80 16.36 5.66
N GLU A 333 5.94 17.16 6.30
CA GLU A 333 6.36 18.31 7.11
C GLU A 333 7.25 17.89 8.30
N GLU A 334 6.90 16.80 8.99
CA GLU A 334 7.72 16.22 10.08
C GLU A 334 9.11 15.79 9.59
N MET A 335 9.23 15.44 8.31
CA MET A 335 10.50 15.14 7.65
C MET A 335 11.19 16.39 7.09
N GLY A 336 10.62 17.57 7.30
CA GLY A 336 11.10 18.85 6.79
C GLY A 336 10.78 19.09 5.32
N ILE A 337 9.98 18.23 4.67
CA ILE A 337 9.56 18.41 3.28
C ILE A 337 8.33 19.31 3.26
N SER A 338 8.49 20.53 2.73
CA SER A 338 7.38 21.48 2.56
C SER A 338 6.76 21.35 1.18
N LEU A 339 5.43 21.12 1.16
CA LEU A 339 4.61 21.05 -0.06
C LEU A 339 3.72 22.29 -0.15
N ASP A 340 4.32 23.48 -0.16
CA ASP A 340 3.58 24.71 -0.43
C ASP A 340 3.25 24.77 -1.94
N GLY A 341 2.00 24.72 -2.32
CA GLY A 341 1.50 24.48 -3.67
C GLY A 341 2.04 25.37 -4.82
N ASN A 342 3.02 26.22 -4.57
CA ASN A 342 3.63 27.13 -5.54
C ASN A 342 5.12 26.89 -5.83
N THR A 343 5.81 26.10 -5.00
CA THR A 343 7.23 25.76 -5.20
C THR A 343 7.38 24.24 -5.24
N ALA A 344 8.33 23.77 -6.05
CA ALA A 344 8.64 22.36 -6.06
C ALA A 344 9.16 21.94 -4.69
N PRO A 345 8.70 20.82 -4.17
CA PRO A 345 9.22 20.29 -2.91
C PRO A 345 10.72 20.04 -3.07
N ASP A 346 11.50 20.31 -2.02
CA ASP A 346 12.84 19.78 -1.90
C ASP A 346 12.74 18.27 -1.73
N VAL A 347 12.97 17.55 -2.83
CA VAL A 347 12.76 16.10 -2.89
C VAL A 347 13.88 15.30 -2.28
N TYR A 348 15.00 15.94 -1.89
CA TYR A 348 16.14 15.28 -1.27
C TYR A 348 16.72 16.13 -0.17
N GLN A 349 16.63 15.66 1.09
CA GLN A 349 17.11 16.40 2.24
C GLN A 349 17.42 15.53 3.46
N ARG A 350 18.12 16.09 4.43
CA ARG A 350 18.35 15.47 5.74
C ARG A 350 17.19 15.71 6.68
N PHE A 351 16.88 14.73 7.50
CA PHE A 351 15.87 14.83 8.53
C PHE A 351 16.20 13.91 9.73
N HIS A 352 15.60 14.21 10.87
CA HIS A 352 15.68 13.35 12.03
C HIS A 352 14.62 12.26 11.94
N LEU A 353 15.06 10.99 11.88
CA LEU A 353 14.15 9.85 11.64
C LEU A 353 13.08 9.71 12.73
N PHE A 354 13.42 10.06 13.97
CA PHE A 354 12.60 9.90 15.16
C PHE A 354 12.23 11.23 15.82
N ALA A 355 11.94 12.27 15.06
CA ALA A 355 11.71 13.61 15.60
C ALA A 355 10.33 13.85 16.22
N GLU A 356 9.45 12.87 16.28
CA GLU A 356 8.09 13.02 16.81
C GLU A 356 8.13 13.33 18.33
N ALA A 357 7.70 14.54 18.70
CA ALA A 357 7.87 15.08 20.07
C ALA A 357 7.14 14.30 21.15
N ASP A 358 6.11 13.53 20.80
CA ASP A 358 5.24 12.80 21.72
C ASP A 358 5.42 11.26 21.72
N ASP A 359 6.42 10.73 21.00
CA ASP A 359 6.68 9.29 21.04
C ASP A 359 7.17 8.87 22.44
N PRO A 360 6.44 7.99 23.15
CA PRO A 360 6.84 7.49 24.46
C PRO A 360 8.20 6.78 24.45
N GLU A 361 8.57 6.17 23.33
CA GLU A 361 9.85 5.47 23.19
C GLU A 361 11.02 6.45 23.08
N LEU A 362 10.83 7.62 22.45
CA LEU A 362 11.85 8.68 22.44
C LEU A 362 12.13 9.25 23.82
N LYS A 363 11.12 9.27 24.70
CA LYS A 363 11.30 9.68 26.10
C LYS A 363 12.17 8.69 26.88
N LYS A 364 12.06 7.40 26.55
CA LYS A 364 12.88 6.33 27.17
C LYS A 364 14.31 6.27 26.57
N HIS A 365 14.44 6.60 25.29
CA HIS A 365 15.67 6.46 24.51
C HIS A 365 16.04 7.76 23.81
N PRO A 366 16.48 8.82 24.55
CA PRO A 366 16.69 10.16 24.02
C PRO A 366 17.74 10.24 22.89
N LYS A 367 18.68 9.30 22.84
CA LYS A 367 19.70 9.22 21.77
C LYS A 367 19.10 8.96 20.39
N LEU A 368 17.88 8.40 20.29
CA LEU A 368 17.22 8.21 19.01
C LEU A 368 16.89 9.53 18.30
N LYS A 369 16.76 10.65 19.04
CA LYS A 369 16.49 11.96 18.45
C LYS A 369 17.63 12.49 17.58
N ASP A 370 18.84 11.98 17.80
CA ASP A 370 20.05 12.39 17.09
C ASP A 370 20.28 11.57 15.82
N VAL A 371 19.40 10.61 15.51
CA VAL A 371 19.52 9.77 14.30
C VAL A 371 19.10 10.55 13.06
N GLU A 372 20.09 10.96 12.28
CA GLU A 372 19.88 11.63 10.99
C GLU A 372 19.79 10.64 9.84
N CYS A 373 18.83 10.85 8.95
CA CYS A 373 18.66 10.15 7.70
C CYS A 373 18.54 11.13 6.54
N HIS A 374 18.74 10.66 5.32
CA HIS A 374 18.32 11.40 4.13
C HIS A 374 16.95 10.88 3.68
N ALA A 375 16.09 11.78 3.25
CA ALA A 375 14.85 11.48 2.57
C ALA A 375 15.01 11.71 1.06
N TRP A 376 14.48 10.81 0.24
CA TRP A 376 14.29 11.03 -1.18
C TRP A 376 12.82 10.79 -1.52
N LEU A 377 12.12 11.88 -1.84
CA LEU A 377 10.72 11.87 -2.23
C LEU A 377 10.58 11.76 -3.76
N ILE A 378 10.01 10.66 -4.21
CA ILE A 378 9.69 10.38 -5.61
C ILE A 378 8.19 10.63 -5.78
N THR A 379 7.82 11.81 -6.29
CA THR A 379 6.41 12.27 -6.37
C THR A 379 6.11 12.95 -7.70
N PHE A 380 4.86 12.86 -8.16
CA PHE A 380 4.41 13.51 -9.40
C PHE A 380 4.53 15.05 -9.37
N GLN A 381 4.53 15.66 -8.20
CA GLN A 381 4.71 17.12 -8.06
C GLN A 381 6.06 17.58 -8.63
N ARG A 382 7.12 16.77 -8.49
CA ARG A 382 8.45 17.09 -9.03
C ARG A 382 8.46 17.16 -10.56
N LEU A 383 7.57 16.45 -11.28
CA LEU A 383 7.48 16.51 -12.74
C LEU A 383 7.26 17.94 -13.27
N GLN A 384 6.59 18.79 -12.50
CA GLN A 384 6.31 20.18 -12.89
C GLN A 384 7.60 21.01 -13.01
N ASN A 385 8.68 20.58 -12.36
CA ASN A 385 9.98 21.26 -12.40
C ASN A 385 10.95 20.69 -13.42
N LEU A 386 10.65 19.51 -13.93
CA LEU A 386 11.46 18.86 -14.97
C LEU A 386 11.09 19.37 -16.38
N THR A 387 10.79 20.67 -16.51
CA THR A 387 10.32 21.31 -17.76
C THR A 387 11.32 21.18 -18.91
N HIS A 388 12.58 20.90 -18.61
CA HIS A 388 13.61 20.65 -19.62
C HIS A 388 13.52 19.25 -20.24
N LEU A 389 12.75 18.33 -19.62
CA LEU A 389 12.54 16.99 -20.16
C LEU A 389 11.36 16.98 -21.15
N PRO A 390 11.52 16.29 -22.30
CA PRO A 390 10.45 16.14 -23.27
C PRO A 390 9.20 15.50 -22.62
N ASN A 391 8.02 16.03 -22.92
CA ASN A 391 6.73 15.49 -22.46
C ASN A 391 6.46 15.50 -20.93
N ALA A 392 7.33 16.09 -20.10
CA ALA A 392 7.13 16.09 -18.64
C ALA A 392 5.77 16.73 -18.26
N GLY A 393 5.39 17.84 -18.89
CA GLY A 393 4.09 18.48 -18.67
C GLY A 393 2.90 17.59 -19.08
N THR A 394 3.00 16.89 -20.22
CA THR A 394 1.95 15.98 -20.68
C THR A 394 1.81 14.78 -19.74
N ILE A 395 2.92 14.18 -19.34
CA ILE A 395 2.94 13.05 -18.40
C ILE A 395 2.38 13.49 -17.05
N SER A 396 2.80 14.66 -16.54
CA SER A 396 2.26 15.25 -15.30
C SER A 396 0.74 15.42 -15.38
N ALA A 397 0.22 15.94 -16.49
CA ALA A 397 -1.22 16.09 -16.69
C ALA A 397 -1.95 14.74 -16.69
N ILE A 398 -1.40 13.71 -17.34
CA ILE A 398 -2.01 12.38 -17.37
C ILE A 398 -2.02 11.75 -15.99
N VAL A 399 -0.89 11.67 -15.31
CA VAL A 399 -0.79 10.95 -14.01
C VAL A 399 -1.62 11.60 -12.93
N ASN A 400 -1.77 12.95 -12.95
CA ASN A 400 -2.61 13.67 -12.01
C ASN A 400 -4.13 13.44 -12.21
N ASN A 401 -4.53 12.91 -13.37
CA ASN A 401 -5.93 12.57 -13.66
C ASN A 401 -6.25 11.08 -13.49
N ILE A 402 -5.30 10.24 -13.10
CA ILE A 402 -5.57 8.82 -12.82
C ILE A 402 -6.21 8.69 -11.42
N PRO A 403 -7.46 8.18 -11.32
CA PRO A 403 -8.15 8.09 -10.04
C PRO A 403 -7.59 6.98 -9.13
N THR A 404 -7.89 7.09 -7.84
CA THR A 404 -7.61 6.05 -6.85
C THR A 404 -8.65 4.94 -6.94
N ARG A 405 -8.40 3.89 -7.74
CA ARG A 405 -9.26 2.73 -7.95
C ARG A 405 -8.42 1.48 -8.18
N TYR A 406 -9.05 0.30 -8.16
CA TYR A 406 -8.41 -0.94 -8.59
C TYR A 406 -8.53 -1.19 -10.11
N THR A 407 -8.58 -0.12 -10.87
CA THR A 407 -8.50 -0.05 -12.31
C THR A 407 -7.74 1.20 -12.73
N LEU A 408 -7.01 1.12 -13.85
CA LEU A 408 -6.32 2.27 -14.45
C LEU A 408 -7.16 3.04 -15.47
N LEU A 409 -8.44 2.68 -15.65
CA LEU A 409 -9.31 3.43 -16.54
C LEU A 409 -9.43 4.87 -16.06
N ALA A 410 -8.84 5.78 -16.84
CA ALA A 410 -8.84 7.20 -16.53
C ALA A 410 -10.09 7.89 -17.08
N PRO A 411 -10.54 9.01 -16.48
CA PRO A 411 -11.50 9.91 -17.08
C PRO A 411 -11.01 10.40 -18.46
N HIS A 412 -11.93 10.80 -19.32
CA HIS A 412 -11.63 11.37 -20.64
C HIS A 412 -11.12 10.42 -21.73
N GLY A 413 -11.40 9.10 -21.61
CA GLY A 413 -11.16 8.14 -22.68
C GLY A 413 -9.73 7.61 -22.80
N LEU A 414 -8.86 7.92 -21.84
CA LEU A 414 -7.55 7.28 -21.75
C LEU A 414 -7.69 5.82 -21.37
N GLY A 415 -7.09 4.93 -22.15
CA GLY A 415 -7.04 3.51 -21.88
C GLY A 415 -6.10 3.16 -20.70
N ALA A 416 -6.30 1.99 -20.12
CA ALA A 416 -5.46 1.52 -19.01
C ALA A 416 -3.97 1.40 -19.39
N ALA A 417 -3.67 1.01 -20.64
CA ALA A 417 -2.32 0.90 -21.15
C ALA A 417 -1.62 2.27 -21.26
N GLU A 418 -2.32 3.31 -21.71
CA GLU A 418 -1.79 4.67 -21.83
C GLU A 418 -1.55 5.27 -20.43
N ALA A 419 -2.48 5.04 -19.50
CA ALA A 419 -2.31 5.46 -18.09
C ALA A 419 -1.10 4.76 -17.45
N GLN A 420 -0.93 3.46 -17.69
CA GLN A 420 0.22 2.71 -17.21
C GLN A 420 1.54 3.24 -17.80
N GLU A 421 1.56 3.48 -19.11
CA GLU A 421 2.75 4.04 -19.81
C GLU A 421 3.15 5.37 -19.19
N ALA A 422 2.18 6.27 -18.92
CA ALA A 422 2.47 7.55 -18.28
C ALA A 422 3.07 7.38 -16.88
N LEU A 423 2.61 6.42 -16.08
CA LEU A 423 3.16 6.13 -14.75
C LEU A 423 4.60 5.59 -14.84
N PHE A 424 4.90 4.73 -15.83
CA PHE A 424 6.23 4.19 -16.04
C PHE A 424 7.20 5.28 -16.51
N ASN A 425 6.79 6.13 -17.44
CA ASN A 425 7.57 7.29 -17.90
C ASN A 425 7.80 8.30 -16.76
N ALA A 426 6.79 8.56 -15.93
CA ALA A 426 6.94 9.41 -14.76
C ALA A 426 8.02 8.87 -13.79
N ALA A 427 8.00 7.56 -13.51
CA ALA A 427 9.02 6.94 -12.66
C ALA A 427 10.44 7.04 -13.27
N GLU A 428 10.58 6.87 -14.58
CA GLU A 428 11.85 7.02 -15.27
C GLU A 428 12.39 8.45 -15.18
N MET A 429 11.54 9.45 -15.47
CA MET A 429 11.91 10.87 -15.36
C MET A 429 12.33 11.24 -13.95
N LEU A 430 11.56 10.84 -12.93
CA LEU A 430 11.80 11.19 -11.54
C LEU A 430 13.02 10.50 -10.93
N ILE A 431 13.41 9.34 -11.46
CA ILE A 431 14.48 8.53 -10.86
C ILE A 431 15.77 8.57 -11.68
N LYS A 432 15.68 8.53 -13.01
CA LYS A 432 16.88 8.46 -13.88
C LYS A 432 17.22 9.78 -14.56
N GLU A 433 16.20 10.57 -14.91
CA GLU A 433 16.41 11.77 -15.70
C GLU A 433 16.49 13.04 -14.84
N ASP A 434 16.05 13.01 -13.58
CA ASP A 434 16.29 14.07 -12.60
C ASP A 434 17.75 14.05 -12.13
N LYS A 435 18.63 14.57 -12.98
CA LYS A 435 20.09 14.57 -12.76
C LYS A 435 20.51 15.40 -11.55
N GLU A 436 19.74 16.41 -11.19
CA GLU A 436 20.00 17.26 -10.02
C GLU A 436 19.87 16.44 -8.74
N THR A 437 18.74 15.71 -8.60
CA THR A 437 18.51 14.85 -7.45
C THR A 437 19.51 13.69 -7.42
N LEU A 438 19.79 13.05 -8.56
CA LEU A 438 20.79 11.97 -8.64
C LEU A 438 22.18 12.46 -8.25
N ALA A 439 22.60 13.66 -8.65
CA ALA A 439 23.89 14.21 -8.27
C ALA A 439 23.99 14.42 -6.74
N ALA A 440 22.91 14.88 -6.11
CA ALA A 440 22.87 15.04 -4.66
C ALA A 440 22.98 13.68 -3.94
N ILE A 441 22.24 12.66 -4.41
CA ILE A 441 22.33 11.30 -3.87
C ILE A 441 23.73 10.71 -4.07
N CYS A 442 24.30 10.89 -5.23
CA CYS A 442 25.66 10.43 -5.52
C CYS A 442 26.72 11.05 -4.61
N LYS A 443 26.56 12.32 -4.26
CA LYS A 443 27.47 13.01 -3.32
C LYS A 443 27.47 12.32 -1.94
N ASP A 444 26.29 11.92 -1.46
CA ASP A 444 26.16 11.36 -0.11
C ASP A 444 26.29 9.83 -0.07
N PHE A 445 25.88 9.13 -1.15
CA PHE A 445 25.75 7.67 -1.18
C PHE A 445 26.49 6.99 -2.36
N GLY A 446 27.17 7.73 -3.23
CA GLY A 446 27.82 7.17 -4.44
C GLY A 446 28.72 5.98 -4.16
N ASP A 447 29.51 6.02 -3.07
CA ASP A 447 30.39 4.92 -2.66
C ASP A 447 29.63 3.65 -2.21
N ASN A 448 28.35 3.81 -1.88
CA ASN A 448 27.51 2.73 -1.36
C ASN A 448 26.69 2.03 -2.46
N PHE A 449 26.47 2.70 -3.59
CA PHE A 449 25.71 2.20 -4.73
C PHE A 449 26.65 1.94 -5.91
N ALA A 450 27.32 0.77 -5.92
CA ALA A 450 28.39 0.45 -6.88
C ALA A 450 27.96 0.53 -8.36
N GLU A 451 26.68 0.33 -8.66
CA GLU A 451 26.14 0.35 -10.02
C GLU A 451 25.59 1.74 -10.41
N LEU A 452 25.48 2.66 -9.45
CA LEU A 452 24.97 4.00 -9.69
C LEU A 452 25.97 4.80 -10.52
N LYS A 453 25.63 5.05 -11.78
CA LYS A 453 26.42 5.94 -12.64
C LYS A 453 26.12 7.39 -12.27
N CYS A 454 26.96 7.94 -11.44
CA CYS A 454 26.81 9.33 -11.00
C CYS A 454 27.00 10.32 -12.17
N PRO A 455 26.11 11.30 -12.30
CA PRO A 455 26.31 12.38 -13.25
C PRO A 455 27.64 13.09 -12.97
N LYS A 456 28.40 13.40 -14.04
CA LYS A 456 29.66 14.16 -13.93
C LYS A 456 29.37 15.64 -13.72
#